data_5de3dc3ef2541acc27fcef0866c58912
#
_entry.id   5de3dc3ef2541acc27fcef0866c58912
#
_cell.length_a   1.000
_cell.length_b   1.000
_cell.length_c   1.000
_cell.angle_alpha   90.00
_cell.angle_beta   90.00
_cell.angle_gamma   90.00
#
_symmetry.space_group_name_H-M   'P 1'
#
loop_
_entity.id
_entity.type
_entity.pdbx_description
1 polymer ?
#
loop_
_entity_poly.entity_id
_entity_poly.type
_entity_poly.pdbx_seq_one_letter_code
_entity_poly.pdbx_strand_id
1 'polypeptide(L)'
;MLNWHEYKAFPIISHDYDLCHIYLYLLEKTFPVAVSFLNLISIRPNLESGFGMSKVNSKSVLVYELIGMMFIILLGSALHFTFEIFGKSPLVGVFSAVNECVWEHLKLAFWPALLYMLVEYAPLKKSANNFLFAKTAGACLMIVLIPIVFYSYTAVAGESIFIIDISTFVVAVVIGQLLSFKLLSYKKLSENYSRLSIILLVLLALAFALFTFYPPQLPIFRDPITGKYGIAG
;
A
#
# COMPACT_ATOMS: atom_id res chain seq x y z
N MET A 1 -13.75 -42.69 -17.76
CA MET A 1 -14.77 -42.72 -16.67
C MET A 1 -14.15 -42.01 -15.47
N LEU A 2 -14.43 -40.75 -15.29
CA LEU A 2 -13.98 -39.96 -14.15
C LEU A 2 -14.99 -40.10 -13.01
N ASN A 3 -14.48 -40.51 -11.87
CA ASN A 3 -15.28 -40.87 -10.69
C ASN A 3 -15.69 -39.61 -9.92
N TRP A 4 -17.00 -39.26 -9.93
CA TRP A 4 -17.62 -38.05 -9.37
C TRP A 4 -18.03 -38.20 -7.88
N HIS A 5 -17.34 -39.00 -7.09
CA HIS A 5 -17.80 -39.36 -5.71
C HIS A 5 -16.87 -38.83 -4.58
N GLU A 6 -16.27 -37.67 -4.67
CA GLU A 6 -15.62 -37.04 -3.50
C GLU A 6 -15.87 -35.53 -3.37
N TYR A 7 -17.11 -35.08 -3.61
CA TYR A 7 -17.55 -33.80 -3.03
C TYR A 7 -18.18 -34.09 -1.67
N LYS A 8 -17.35 -34.13 -0.62
CA LYS A 8 -17.85 -34.04 0.75
C LYS A 8 -18.53 -32.69 0.92
N ALA A 9 -19.81 -32.74 1.25
CA ALA A 9 -20.68 -31.62 1.56
C ALA A 9 -19.97 -30.60 2.48
N PHE A 10 -20.01 -29.34 2.09
CA PHE A 10 -19.67 -28.22 2.98
C PHE A 10 -20.56 -28.36 4.24
N PRO A 11 -19.96 -28.34 5.44
CA PRO A 11 -20.78 -28.26 6.66
C PRO A 11 -21.46 -26.90 6.65
N ILE A 12 -22.76 -26.92 6.93
CA ILE A 12 -23.61 -25.75 7.15
C ILE A 12 -22.89 -24.85 8.16
N ILE A 13 -22.42 -23.69 7.70
CA ILE A 13 -21.67 -22.69 8.48
C ILE A 13 -22.63 -22.15 9.53
N SER A 14 -22.43 -22.53 10.79
CA SER A 14 -23.05 -21.85 11.91
C SER A 14 -22.53 -20.39 11.93
N HIS A 15 -23.40 -19.46 12.28
CA HIS A 15 -23.31 -18.01 12.08
C HIS A 15 -22.12 -17.28 12.76
N ASP A 16 -21.10 -17.98 13.28
CA ASP A 16 -20.01 -17.45 14.09
C ASP A 16 -18.59 -17.73 13.54
N TYR A 17 -18.46 -18.26 12.31
CA TYR A 17 -17.13 -18.37 11.70
C TYR A 17 -16.70 -17.03 11.15
N ASP A 18 -15.71 -16.48 11.81
CA ASP A 18 -15.06 -15.21 11.51
C ASP A 18 -14.70 -15.10 10.01
N LEU A 19 -15.31 -14.15 9.31
CA LEU A 19 -14.88 -13.69 7.97
C LEU A 19 -13.36 -13.51 7.91
N CYS A 20 -12.72 -13.18 9.03
CA CYS A 20 -11.29 -13.11 9.20
C CYS A 20 -10.56 -14.42 8.89
N HIS A 21 -11.11 -15.59 9.29
CA HIS A 21 -10.54 -16.90 8.98
C HIS A 21 -10.66 -17.27 7.50
N ILE A 22 -11.76 -16.90 6.87
CA ILE A 22 -11.96 -17.12 5.42
C ILE A 22 -11.01 -16.23 4.62
N TYR A 23 -10.85 -14.96 5.03
CA TYR A 23 -9.92 -14.01 4.39
C TYR A 23 -8.46 -14.41 4.60
N LEU A 24 -8.07 -14.85 5.79
CA LEU A 24 -6.73 -15.38 6.05
C LEU A 24 -6.44 -16.62 5.21
N TYR A 25 -7.42 -17.52 5.06
CA TYR A 25 -7.31 -18.69 4.20
C TYR A 25 -7.17 -18.32 2.71
N LEU A 26 -7.93 -17.33 2.24
CA LEU A 26 -7.82 -16.81 0.87
C LEU A 26 -6.49 -16.09 0.63
N LEU A 27 -6.02 -15.29 1.59
CA LEU A 27 -4.69 -14.66 1.55
C LEU A 27 -3.58 -15.70 1.53
N GLU A 28 -3.69 -16.77 2.32
CA GLU A 28 -2.72 -17.87 2.36
C GLU A 28 -2.61 -18.60 1.02
N LYS A 29 -3.73 -18.79 0.33
CA LYS A 29 -3.77 -19.42 -0.99
C LYS A 29 -3.30 -18.50 -2.12
N THR A 30 -3.63 -17.20 -2.03
CA THR A 30 -3.36 -16.24 -3.10
C THR A 30 -1.97 -15.60 -2.97
N PHE A 31 -1.48 -15.41 -1.74
CA PHE A 31 -0.20 -14.78 -1.45
C PHE A 31 0.57 -15.51 -0.33
N PRO A 32 1.08 -16.73 -0.57
CA PRO A 32 1.74 -17.53 0.46
C PRO A 32 2.97 -16.85 1.08
N VAL A 33 3.67 -16.00 0.32
CA VAL A 33 4.82 -15.22 0.81
C VAL A 33 4.38 -14.15 1.80
N ALA A 34 3.27 -13.46 1.55
CA ALA A 34 2.74 -12.43 2.47
C ALA A 34 2.27 -13.04 3.79
N VAL A 35 1.67 -14.23 3.74
CA VAL A 35 1.21 -14.96 4.95
C VAL A 35 2.39 -15.51 5.75
N SER A 36 3.43 -16.02 5.09
CA SER A 36 4.66 -16.43 5.76
C SER A 36 5.34 -15.25 6.44
N PHE A 37 5.33 -14.07 5.82
CA PHE A 37 5.86 -12.82 6.41
C PHE A 37 5.00 -12.33 7.58
N LEU A 38 3.68 -12.47 7.50
CA LEU A 38 2.73 -12.18 8.60
C LEU A 38 2.97 -13.09 9.81
N ASN A 39 3.22 -14.36 9.58
CA ASN A 39 3.58 -15.33 10.62
C ASN A 39 4.96 -15.02 11.24
N LEU A 40 5.92 -14.56 10.43
CA LEU A 40 7.26 -14.17 10.88
C LEU A 40 7.23 -12.92 11.78
N ILE A 41 6.34 -11.95 11.47
CA ILE A 41 6.15 -10.71 12.27
C ILE A 41 5.34 -10.99 13.54
N SER A 42 4.89 -12.25 13.76
CA SER A 42 4.11 -12.63 14.97
C SER A 42 2.87 -11.75 15.20
N ILE A 43 2.15 -11.42 14.12
CA ILE A 43 0.85 -10.75 14.21
C ILE A 43 -0.21 -11.84 14.50
N ARG A 44 -0.09 -12.52 15.64
CA ARG A 44 -1.27 -13.08 16.30
C ARG A 44 -1.93 -11.90 17.01
N PRO A 45 -3.19 -11.56 16.70
CA PRO A 45 -3.96 -10.75 17.63
C PRO A 45 -4.09 -11.61 18.90
N ASN A 46 -3.27 -11.36 19.90
CA ASN A 46 -3.52 -11.87 21.25
C ASN A 46 -4.82 -11.19 21.71
N LEU A 47 -5.93 -11.87 21.51
CA LEU A 47 -7.27 -11.46 21.91
C LEU A 47 -7.47 -11.54 23.42
N GLU A 48 -6.48 -12.03 24.16
CA GLU A 48 -6.57 -12.20 25.61
C GLU A 48 -5.22 -11.80 26.24
N SER A 49 -5.12 -10.61 26.72
CA SER A 49 -4.51 -10.23 28.02
C SER A 49 -4.10 -8.75 28.06
N GLY A 50 -4.79 -7.97 28.88
CA GLY A 50 -4.26 -7.06 29.86
C GLY A 50 -3.23 -6.00 29.47
N PHE A 51 -3.29 -5.40 28.28
CA PHE A 51 -2.53 -4.18 28.00
C PHE A 51 -3.48 -3.16 27.37
N GLY A 52 -3.72 -2.04 28.05
CA GLY A 52 -4.67 -0.95 27.78
C GLY A 52 -5.07 -0.69 26.33
N MET A 53 -5.72 -1.63 25.69
CA MET A 53 -6.32 -1.46 24.37
C MET A 53 -7.58 -0.64 24.56
N SER A 54 -7.57 0.61 24.09
CA SER A 54 -8.81 1.35 23.86
C SER A 54 -9.74 0.48 23.01
N LYS A 55 -11.07 0.68 23.14
CA LYS A 55 -12.13 -0.04 22.39
C LYS A 55 -12.02 0.19 20.87
N VAL A 56 -10.90 -0.17 20.25
CA VAL A 56 -10.74 -0.17 18.80
C VAL A 56 -11.48 -1.36 18.25
N ASN A 57 -12.45 -1.13 17.36
CA ASN A 57 -13.08 -2.22 16.65
C ASN A 57 -12.13 -2.77 15.58
N SER A 58 -11.24 -3.66 15.98
CA SER A 58 -10.20 -4.22 15.11
C SER A 58 -10.76 -4.89 13.86
N LYS A 59 -11.98 -5.45 13.90
CA LYS A 59 -12.62 -6.07 12.72
C LYS A 59 -12.96 -5.00 11.67
N SER A 60 -13.56 -3.89 12.08
CA SER A 60 -13.85 -2.78 11.15
C SER A 60 -12.58 -2.19 10.57
N VAL A 61 -11.54 -1.95 11.39
CA VAL A 61 -10.26 -1.43 10.92
C VAL A 61 -9.64 -2.36 9.89
N LEU A 62 -9.64 -3.68 10.14
CA LEU A 62 -9.10 -4.66 9.19
C LEU A 62 -9.83 -4.63 7.84
N VAL A 63 -11.17 -4.55 7.85
CA VAL A 63 -11.96 -4.48 6.61
C VAL A 63 -11.60 -3.24 5.79
N TYR A 64 -11.46 -2.07 6.44
CA TYR A 64 -11.04 -0.85 5.74
C TYR A 64 -9.62 -0.97 5.16
N GLU A 65 -8.68 -1.57 5.89
CA GLU A 65 -7.32 -1.78 5.37
C GLU A 65 -7.29 -2.73 4.17
N LEU A 66 -8.10 -3.80 4.19
CA LEU A 66 -8.20 -4.74 3.05
C LEU A 66 -8.81 -4.06 1.81
N ILE A 67 -9.87 -3.28 2.00
CA ILE A 67 -10.44 -2.47 0.91
C ILE A 67 -9.40 -1.46 0.41
N GLY A 68 -8.64 -0.85 1.32
CA GLY A 68 -7.55 0.07 0.99
C GLY A 68 -6.45 -0.56 0.15
N MET A 69 -6.04 -1.78 0.48
CA MET A 69 -5.07 -2.53 -0.36
C MET A 69 -5.58 -2.66 -1.79
N MET A 70 -6.82 -3.13 -1.97
CA MET A 70 -7.42 -3.28 -3.30
C MET A 70 -7.55 -1.95 -4.03
N PHE A 71 -8.01 -0.91 -3.33
CA PHE A 71 -8.14 0.43 -3.89
C PHE A 71 -6.81 0.99 -4.38
N ILE A 72 -5.76 0.90 -3.56
CA ILE A 72 -4.43 1.43 -3.91
C ILE A 72 -3.85 0.66 -5.09
N ILE A 73 -3.97 -0.67 -5.11
CA ILE A 73 -3.45 -1.49 -6.21
C ILE A 73 -4.19 -1.16 -7.51
N LEU A 74 -5.52 -1.13 -7.50
CA LEU A 74 -6.31 -0.89 -8.71
C LEU A 74 -6.14 0.54 -9.24
N LEU A 75 -6.26 1.54 -8.35
CA LEU A 75 -6.11 2.93 -8.75
C LEU A 75 -4.67 3.25 -9.16
N GLY A 76 -3.67 2.74 -8.42
CA GLY A 76 -2.27 2.92 -8.77
C GLY A 76 -1.94 2.33 -10.14
N SER A 77 -2.42 1.11 -10.42
CA SER A 77 -2.27 0.49 -11.75
C SER A 77 -2.98 1.29 -12.84
N ALA A 78 -4.16 1.85 -12.58
CA ALA A 78 -4.87 2.72 -13.53
C ALA A 78 -4.12 4.03 -13.80
N LEU A 79 -3.56 4.66 -12.74
CA LEU A 79 -2.81 5.90 -12.85
C LEU A 79 -1.54 5.75 -13.70
N HIS A 80 -0.99 4.56 -13.83
CA HIS A 80 0.17 4.31 -14.71
C HIS A 80 -0.11 4.69 -16.16
N PHE A 81 -1.35 4.48 -16.64
CA PHE A 81 -1.72 4.72 -18.03
C PHE A 81 -2.44 6.07 -18.26
N THR A 82 -2.86 6.75 -17.19
CA THR A 82 -3.74 7.94 -17.33
C THR A 82 -3.03 9.10 -18.00
N PHE A 83 -1.73 9.30 -17.82
CA PHE A 83 -1.00 10.38 -18.48
C PHE A 83 -1.07 10.29 -20.02
N GLU A 84 -0.84 9.10 -20.57
CA GLU A 84 -0.95 8.86 -22.02
C GLU A 84 -2.39 8.99 -22.51
N ILE A 85 -3.35 8.39 -21.79
CA ILE A 85 -4.79 8.41 -22.15
C ILE A 85 -5.32 9.84 -22.20
N PHE A 86 -4.88 10.72 -21.30
CA PHE A 86 -5.33 12.12 -21.25
C PHE A 86 -4.43 13.07 -22.05
N GLY A 87 -3.74 12.57 -23.08
CA GLY A 87 -2.98 13.37 -24.03
C GLY A 87 -1.79 14.09 -23.42
N LYS A 88 -1.13 13.47 -22.43
CA LYS A 88 0.06 14.01 -21.75
C LYS A 88 -0.19 15.34 -21.03
N SER A 89 -1.40 15.50 -20.49
CA SER A 89 -1.78 16.70 -19.75
C SER A 89 -0.89 16.91 -18.52
N PRO A 90 -0.26 18.10 -18.34
CA PRO A 90 0.56 18.40 -17.17
C PRO A 90 -0.17 18.24 -15.83
N LEU A 91 -1.48 18.57 -15.78
CA LEU A 91 -2.28 18.39 -14.58
C LEU A 91 -2.43 16.91 -14.21
N VAL A 92 -2.63 16.05 -15.19
CA VAL A 92 -2.70 14.60 -14.98
C VAL A 92 -1.33 14.08 -14.54
N GLY A 93 -0.24 14.59 -15.11
CA GLY A 93 1.13 14.23 -14.77
C GLY A 93 1.51 14.45 -13.30
N VAL A 94 0.83 15.36 -12.59
CA VAL A 94 1.04 15.51 -11.13
C VAL A 94 0.68 14.23 -10.37
N PHE A 95 -0.34 13.52 -10.82
CA PHE A 95 -0.91 12.35 -10.13
C PHE A 95 -0.50 11.02 -10.72
N SER A 96 -0.18 10.97 -12.01
CA SER A 96 0.19 9.76 -12.74
C SER A 96 1.67 9.73 -13.11
N ALA A 97 2.17 8.56 -13.51
CA ALA A 97 3.53 8.43 -14.03
C ALA A 97 3.63 9.13 -15.40
N VAL A 98 4.59 10.02 -15.56
CA VAL A 98 4.85 10.74 -16.84
C VAL A 98 5.95 10.07 -17.67
N ASN A 99 6.73 9.20 -17.06
CA ASN A 99 7.78 8.39 -17.66
C ASN A 99 8.06 7.16 -16.78
N GLU A 100 8.98 6.28 -17.19
CA GLU A 100 9.27 5.00 -16.54
C GLU A 100 10.31 5.09 -15.41
N CYS A 101 10.63 6.27 -14.88
CA CYS A 101 11.57 6.38 -13.77
C CYS A 101 10.95 5.93 -12.44
N VAL A 102 11.80 5.48 -11.51
CA VAL A 102 11.35 4.97 -10.21
C VAL A 102 10.54 6.01 -9.42
N TRP A 103 10.96 7.28 -9.45
CA TRP A 103 10.25 8.37 -8.77
C TRP A 103 8.80 8.50 -9.19
N GLU A 104 8.54 8.42 -10.49
CA GLU A 104 7.19 8.52 -11.04
C GLU A 104 6.29 7.35 -10.60
N HIS A 105 6.85 6.15 -10.49
CA HIS A 105 6.14 4.99 -9.98
C HIS A 105 5.79 5.08 -8.49
N LEU A 106 6.57 5.83 -7.68
CA LEU A 106 6.21 6.07 -6.27
C LEU A 106 4.90 6.84 -6.12
N LYS A 107 4.54 7.71 -7.09
CA LYS A 107 3.24 8.41 -7.11
C LYS A 107 2.07 7.46 -7.18
N LEU A 108 2.23 6.31 -7.86
CA LEU A 108 1.19 5.30 -8.02
C LEU A 108 0.81 4.60 -6.70
N ALA A 109 1.71 4.61 -5.72
CA ALA A 109 1.41 4.17 -4.36
C ALA A 109 0.90 5.34 -3.49
N PHE A 110 1.54 6.52 -3.59
CA PHE A 110 1.28 7.65 -2.71
C PHE A 110 -0.10 8.28 -2.91
N TRP A 111 -0.47 8.65 -4.14
CA TRP A 111 -1.73 9.35 -4.40
C TRP A 111 -2.96 8.50 -4.09
N PRO A 112 -3.03 7.23 -4.50
CA PRO A 112 -4.13 6.36 -4.08
C PRO A 112 -4.21 6.16 -2.56
N ALA A 113 -3.06 6.00 -1.88
CA ALA A 113 -3.04 5.87 -0.42
C ALA A 113 -3.55 7.14 0.27
N LEU A 114 -3.16 8.33 -0.21
CA LEU A 114 -3.63 9.61 0.29
C LEU A 114 -5.14 9.79 0.07
N LEU A 115 -5.64 9.47 -1.12
CA LEU A 115 -7.08 9.54 -1.43
C LEU A 115 -7.88 8.56 -0.57
N TYR A 116 -7.41 7.34 -0.42
CA TYR A 116 -8.09 6.36 0.41
C TYR A 116 -8.10 6.76 1.89
N MET A 117 -7.00 7.33 2.39
CA MET A 117 -6.95 7.89 3.75
C MET A 117 -8.07 8.92 3.99
N LEU A 118 -8.39 9.77 3.00
CA LEU A 118 -9.49 10.74 3.13
C LEU A 118 -10.85 10.04 3.20
N VAL A 119 -11.05 8.98 2.42
CA VAL A 119 -12.30 8.18 2.42
C VAL A 119 -12.53 7.51 3.76
N GLU A 120 -11.50 6.87 4.33
CA GLU A 120 -11.62 6.12 5.58
C GLU A 120 -11.51 6.98 6.85
N TYR A 121 -11.11 8.26 6.73
CA TYR A 121 -10.99 9.15 7.88
C TYR A 121 -12.28 9.27 8.68
N ALA A 122 -13.40 9.54 8.01
CA ALA A 122 -14.67 9.76 8.68
C ALA A 122 -15.15 8.53 9.49
N PRO A 123 -15.15 7.30 8.95
CA PRO A 123 -15.56 6.12 9.70
C PRO A 123 -14.56 5.69 10.77
N LEU A 124 -13.25 5.86 10.56
CA LEU A 124 -12.23 5.32 11.46
C LEU A 124 -11.74 6.29 12.54
N LYS A 125 -11.89 7.61 12.37
CA LYS A 125 -11.36 8.62 13.31
C LYS A 125 -11.78 8.43 14.76
N LYS A 126 -12.95 7.82 15.01
CA LYS A 126 -13.47 7.53 16.36
C LYS A 126 -13.19 6.11 16.83
N SER A 127 -12.86 5.22 15.92
CA SER A 127 -12.72 3.79 16.16
C SER A 127 -11.27 3.30 16.13
N ALA A 128 -10.33 4.16 15.75
CA ALA A 128 -8.92 3.85 15.64
C ALA A 128 -8.06 4.89 16.35
N ASN A 129 -6.90 4.45 16.83
CA ASN A 129 -5.87 5.33 17.38
C ASN A 129 -4.92 5.79 16.27
N ASN A 130 -4.22 6.92 16.51
CA ASN A 130 -3.07 7.35 15.70
C ASN A 130 -3.33 7.43 14.19
N PHE A 131 -4.57 7.73 13.77
CA PHE A 131 -4.99 7.60 12.37
C PHE A 131 -4.01 8.24 11.38
N LEU A 132 -3.73 9.54 11.51
CA LEU A 132 -2.83 10.25 10.60
C LEU A 132 -1.42 9.66 10.61
N PHE A 133 -0.89 9.35 11.79
CA PHE A 133 0.43 8.75 11.91
C PHE A 133 0.51 7.37 11.25
N ALA A 134 -0.50 6.51 11.50
CA ALA A 134 -0.54 5.16 10.95
C ALA A 134 -0.57 5.17 9.41
N LYS A 135 -1.43 6.00 8.82
CA LYS A 135 -1.54 6.12 7.37
C LYS A 135 -0.30 6.71 6.72
N THR A 136 0.26 7.75 7.32
CA THR A 136 1.52 8.34 6.84
C THR A 136 2.67 7.34 6.92
N ALA A 137 2.80 6.62 8.03
CA ALA A 137 3.85 5.61 8.18
C ALA A 137 3.71 4.47 7.16
N GLY A 138 2.47 4.02 6.89
CA GLY A 138 2.19 3.04 5.83
C GLY A 138 2.59 3.53 4.46
N ALA A 139 2.18 4.75 4.09
CA ALA A 139 2.53 5.37 2.80
C ALA A 139 4.05 5.57 2.66
N CYS A 140 4.72 6.06 3.70
CA CYS A 140 6.18 6.21 3.70
C CYS A 140 6.89 4.87 3.52
N LEU A 141 6.39 3.81 4.17
CA LEU A 141 6.97 2.47 4.01
C LEU A 141 6.85 1.96 2.57
N MET A 142 5.71 2.16 1.90
CA MET A 142 5.54 1.82 0.47
C MET A 142 6.57 2.56 -0.39
N ILE A 143 6.70 3.89 -0.20
CA ILE A 143 7.63 4.76 -0.95
C ILE A 143 9.09 4.33 -0.74
N VAL A 144 9.45 3.84 0.44
CA VAL A 144 10.82 3.42 0.75
C VAL A 144 11.09 2.00 0.25
N LEU A 145 10.14 1.07 0.38
CA LEU A 145 10.31 -0.33 -0.03
C LEU A 145 10.47 -0.49 -1.54
N ILE A 146 9.69 0.24 -2.33
CA ILE A 146 9.72 0.13 -3.80
C ILE A 146 11.13 0.37 -4.34
N PRO A 147 11.80 1.51 -4.09
CA PRO A 147 13.15 1.74 -4.62
C PRO A 147 14.20 0.81 -4.00
N ILE A 148 14.08 0.45 -2.71
CA ILE A 148 15.01 -0.50 -2.08
C ILE A 148 14.98 -1.83 -2.83
N VAL A 149 13.81 -2.40 -3.04
CA VAL A 149 13.69 -3.69 -3.74
C VAL A 149 14.12 -3.55 -5.19
N PHE A 150 13.65 -2.50 -5.89
CA PHE A 150 14.00 -2.25 -7.28
C PHE A 150 15.52 -2.19 -7.50
N TYR A 151 16.23 -1.34 -6.78
CA TYR A 151 17.68 -1.22 -6.95
C TYR A 151 18.45 -2.44 -6.45
N SER A 152 17.93 -3.16 -5.45
CA SER A 152 18.57 -4.38 -4.96
C SER A 152 18.54 -5.50 -6.00
N TYR A 153 17.40 -5.76 -6.63
CA TYR A 153 17.34 -6.84 -7.62
C TYR A 153 17.96 -6.44 -8.95
N THR A 154 17.80 -5.19 -9.41
CA THR A 154 18.39 -4.72 -10.67
C THR A 154 19.92 -4.68 -10.60
N ALA A 155 20.51 -4.44 -9.43
CA ALA A 155 21.96 -4.55 -9.22
C ALA A 155 22.49 -5.97 -9.48
N VAL A 156 21.66 -6.99 -9.29
CA VAL A 156 22.01 -8.41 -9.54
C VAL A 156 21.61 -8.86 -10.94
N ALA A 157 20.39 -8.51 -11.36
CA ALA A 157 19.83 -8.92 -12.65
C ALA A 157 20.40 -8.12 -13.85
N GLY A 158 20.91 -6.90 -13.61
CA GLY A 158 21.42 -6.01 -14.64
C GLY A 158 20.35 -5.21 -15.38
N GLU A 159 19.07 -5.58 -15.25
CA GLU A 159 17.94 -4.93 -15.91
C GLU A 159 16.66 -4.99 -15.06
N SER A 160 15.65 -4.19 -15.40
CA SER A 160 14.32 -4.28 -14.78
C SER A 160 13.54 -5.47 -15.36
N ILE A 161 12.79 -6.16 -14.46
CA ILE A 161 11.96 -7.31 -14.81
C ILE A 161 10.52 -6.95 -14.43
N PHE A 162 9.68 -6.73 -15.43
CA PHE A 162 8.30 -6.26 -15.28
C PHE A 162 7.47 -7.00 -14.21
N ILE A 163 7.57 -8.34 -14.17
CA ILE A 163 6.83 -9.13 -13.18
C ILE A 163 7.32 -8.88 -11.75
N ILE A 164 8.63 -8.59 -11.57
CA ILE A 164 9.19 -8.26 -10.26
C ILE A 164 8.77 -6.85 -9.86
N ASP A 165 8.72 -5.90 -10.79
CA ASP A 165 8.30 -4.53 -10.52
C ASP A 165 6.84 -4.47 -10.05
N ILE A 166 5.92 -5.13 -10.78
CA ILE A 166 4.52 -5.24 -10.34
C ILE A 166 4.40 -5.95 -9.00
N SER A 167 5.11 -7.06 -8.81
CA SER A 167 5.08 -7.80 -7.55
C SER A 167 5.60 -6.95 -6.40
N THR A 168 6.66 -6.17 -6.62
CA THR A 168 7.22 -5.23 -5.65
C THR A 168 6.21 -4.16 -5.24
N PHE A 169 5.50 -3.58 -6.20
CA PHE A 169 4.43 -2.61 -5.93
C PHE A 169 3.32 -3.23 -5.07
N VAL A 170 2.80 -4.40 -5.45
CA VAL A 170 1.73 -5.08 -4.71
C VAL A 170 2.19 -5.44 -3.29
N VAL A 171 3.38 -6.01 -3.14
CA VAL A 171 3.95 -6.38 -1.84
C VAL A 171 4.18 -5.15 -0.97
N ALA A 172 4.69 -4.06 -1.52
CA ALA A 172 4.88 -2.80 -0.79
C ALA A 172 3.55 -2.24 -0.27
N VAL A 173 2.48 -2.27 -1.08
CA VAL A 173 1.13 -1.86 -0.66
C VAL A 173 0.63 -2.73 0.48
N VAL A 174 0.74 -4.05 0.37
CA VAL A 174 0.33 -4.99 1.43
C VAL A 174 1.07 -4.71 2.73
N ILE A 175 2.40 -4.61 2.69
CA ILE A 175 3.21 -4.36 3.88
C ILE A 175 2.90 -2.99 4.49
N GLY A 176 2.74 -1.95 3.68
CA GLY A 176 2.38 -0.60 4.13
C GLY A 176 1.02 -0.57 4.84
N GLN A 177 -0.01 -1.21 4.28
CA GLN A 177 -1.34 -1.28 4.88
C GLN A 177 -1.35 -2.15 6.16
N LEU A 178 -0.55 -3.21 6.22
CA LEU A 178 -0.40 -4.00 7.44
C LEU A 178 0.28 -3.21 8.57
N LEU A 179 1.30 -2.41 8.25
CA LEU A 179 1.89 -1.48 9.21
C LEU A 179 0.85 -0.46 9.70
N SER A 180 0.07 0.12 8.77
CA SER A 180 -1.03 1.02 9.09
C SER A 180 -2.01 0.36 10.06
N PHE A 181 -2.51 -0.84 9.77
CA PHE A 181 -3.40 -1.62 10.63
C PHE A 181 -2.84 -1.77 12.04
N LYS A 182 -1.57 -2.17 12.16
CA LYS A 182 -0.90 -2.35 13.46
C LYS A 182 -0.85 -1.05 14.25
N LEU A 183 -0.53 0.07 13.60
CA LEU A 183 -0.42 1.38 14.24
C LEU A 183 -1.78 1.97 14.62
N LEU A 184 -2.84 1.73 13.82
CA LEU A 184 -4.22 2.10 14.13
C LEU A 184 -4.73 1.42 15.40
N SER A 185 -4.27 0.19 15.65
CA SER A 185 -4.64 -0.61 16.81
C SER A 185 -3.68 -0.42 18.00
N TYR A 186 -2.59 0.33 17.83
CA TYR A 186 -1.60 0.56 18.89
C TYR A 186 -2.11 1.56 19.91
N LYS A 187 -1.47 1.60 21.10
CA LYS A 187 -1.77 2.61 22.14
C LYS A 187 -1.71 4.02 21.56
N LYS A 188 -2.53 4.93 22.08
CA LYS A 188 -2.58 6.32 21.62
C LYS A 188 -1.21 7.00 21.83
N LEU A 189 -0.67 7.56 20.77
CA LEU A 189 0.57 8.34 20.76
C LEU A 189 0.28 9.83 21.02
N SER A 190 1.33 10.61 21.25
CA SER A 190 1.25 12.06 21.39
C SER A 190 0.70 12.71 20.11
N GLU A 191 -0.06 13.79 20.23
CA GLU A 191 -0.59 14.56 19.10
C GLU A 191 0.50 15.14 18.18
N ASN A 192 1.71 15.29 18.69
CA ASN A 192 2.84 15.75 17.90
C ASN A 192 3.13 14.82 16.71
N TYR A 193 2.92 13.49 16.85
CA TYR A 193 3.08 12.55 15.74
C TYR A 193 2.04 12.80 14.63
N SER A 194 0.80 13.16 14.99
CA SER A 194 -0.23 13.51 14.01
C SER A 194 0.10 14.82 13.27
N ARG A 195 0.63 15.83 13.97
CA ARG A 195 1.06 17.09 13.35
C ARG A 195 2.24 16.87 12.40
N LEU A 196 3.24 16.11 12.84
CA LEU A 196 4.40 15.75 12.00
C LEU A 196 3.97 14.97 10.75
N SER A 197 2.98 14.08 10.88
CA SER A 197 2.43 13.30 9.77
C SER A 197 1.79 14.20 8.70
N ILE A 198 1.01 15.22 9.11
CA ILE A 198 0.43 16.18 8.16
C ILE A 198 1.53 16.93 7.42
N ILE A 199 2.54 17.43 8.14
CA ILE A 199 3.66 18.15 7.53
C ILE A 199 4.36 17.25 6.51
N LEU A 200 4.65 16.00 6.87
CA LEU A 200 5.33 15.06 5.99
C LEU A 200 4.50 14.72 4.74
N LEU A 201 3.17 14.50 4.89
CA LEU A 201 2.29 14.25 3.75
C LEU A 201 2.25 15.45 2.78
N VAL A 202 2.18 16.67 3.31
CA VAL A 202 2.21 17.89 2.50
C VAL A 202 3.54 18.03 1.78
N LEU A 203 4.66 17.80 2.47
CA LEU A 203 6.00 17.88 1.86
C LEU A 203 6.17 16.82 0.77
N LEU A 204 5.68 15.59 0.99
CA LEU A 204 5.72 14.53 -0.04
C LEU A 204 4.85 14.89 -1.24
N ALA A 205 3.63 15.39 -1.02
CA ALA A 205 2.75 15.81 -2.11
C ALA A 205 3.36 16.93 -2.95
N LEU A 206 3.98 17.93 -2.29
CA LEU A 206 4.69 19.01 -2.96
C LEU A 206 5.92 18.49 -3.71
N ALA A 207 6.69 17.57 -3.12
CA ALA A 207 7.86 16.97 -3.76
C ALA A 207 7.46 16.18 -5.02
N PHE A 208 6.38 15.36 -4.95
CA PHE A 208 5.88 14.63 -6.11
C PHE A 208 5.41 15.57 -7.22
N ALA A 209 4.68 16.64 -6.88
CA ALA A 209 4.25 17.63 -7.85
C ALA A 209 5.45 18.38 -8.46
N LEU A 210 6.36 18.90 -7.62
CA LEU A 210 7.48 19.70 -8.06
C LEU A 210 8.45 18.91 -8.94
N PHE A 211 8.82 17.68 -8.53
CA PHE A 211 9.81 16.88 -9.23
C PHE A 211 9.28 16.20 -10.49
N THR A 212 7.98 16.23 -10.75
CA THR A 212 7.43 15.91 -12.07
C THR A 212 7.89 16.94 -13.12
N PHE A 213 7.98 18.23 -12.75
CA PHE A 213 8.34 19.31 -13.67
C PHE A 213 9.83 19.67 -13.59
N TYR A 214 10.41 19.63 -12.39
CA TYR A 214 11.78 20.08 -12.10
C TYR A 214 12.56 19.00 -11.33
N PRO A 215 12.74 17.79 -11.90
CA PRO A 215 13.43 16.72 -11.19
C PRO A 215 14.94 17.00 -11.06
N PRO A 216 15.54 16.65 -9.91
CA PRO A 216 16.98 16.59 -9.78
C PRO A 216 17.60 15.59 -10.77
N GLN A 217 18.84 15.84 -11.22
CA GLN A 217 19.55 14.91 -12.11
C GLN A 217 20.19 13.75 -11.33
N LEU A 218 19.33 12.96 -10.65
CA LEU A 218 19.69 11.77 -9.90
C LEU A 218 19.12 10.51 -10.57
N PRO A 219 19.75 9.34 -10.41
CA PRO A 219 19.31 8.11 -11.07
C PRO A 219 17.83 7.75 -10.86
N ILE A 220 17.27 8.04 -9.68
CA ILE A 220 15.88 7.76 -9.34
C ILE A 220 14.86 8.53 -10.21
N PHE A 221 15.25 9.69 -10.77
CA PHE A 221 14.42 10.53 -11.63
C PHE A 221 14.69 10.33 -13.12
N ARG A 222 15.70 9.52 -13.47
CA ARG A 222 16.06 9.26 -14.86
C ARG A 222 15.18 8.16 -15.45
N ASP A 223 14.53 8.48 -16.56
CA ASP A 223 13.80 7.49 -17.34
C ASP A 223 14.78 6.47 -17.96
N PRO A 224 14.65 5.18 -17.67
CA PRO A 224 15.56 4.16 -18.18
C PRO A 224 15.43 3.96 -19.70
N ILE A 225 14.28 4.30 -20.30
CA ILE A 225 14.02 4.10 -21.73
C ILE A 225 14.61 5.25 -22.56
N THR A 226 14.29 6.50 -22.19
CA THR A 226 14.70 7.68 -22.96
C THR A 226 15.99 8.32 -22.48
N GLY A 227 16.38 8.02 -21.23
CA GLY A 227 17.53 8.65 -20.56
C GLY A 227 17.26 10.08 -20.08
N LYS A 228 16.05 10.60 -20.26
CA LYS A 228 15.63 11.96 -19.94
C LYS A 228 15.04 12.10 -18.55
N TYR A 229 14.65 13.32 -18.18
CA TYR A 229 14.14 13.66 -16.85
C TYR A 229 12.83 14.44 -16.94
N GLY A 230 11.87 14.12 -16.06
CA GLY A 230 10.60 14.84 -15.91
C GLY A 230 9.66 14.73 -17.09
N ILE A 231 8.64 15.59 -17.07
CA ILE A 231 7.53 15.56 -18.03
C ILE A 231 7.92 15.99 -19.46
N ALA A 232 9.00 16.78 -19.61
CA ALA A 232 9.48 17.26 -20.89
C ALA A 232 10.50 16.33 -21.57
N GLY A 233 10.75 15.16 -20.96
CA GLY A 233 11.71 14.16 -21.37
C GLY A 233 11.34 13.35 -22.63
#